data_b50e3b8935aaab460707d577a8a9979a
#
_entry.id   b50e3b8935aaab460707d577a8a9979a
#
_cell.length_a   1.000
_cell.length_b   1.000
_cell.length_c   1.000
_cell.angle_alpha   90.00
_cell.angle_beta   90.00
_cell.angle_gamma   90.00
#
_symmetry.space_group_name_H-M   'P 1'
#
loop_
_entity.id
_entity.type
_entity.pdbx_description
1 polymer ?
#
loop_
_entity_poly.entity_id
_entity_poly.type
_entity_poly.pdbx_seq_one_letter_code
_entity_poly.pdbx_strand_id
1 'polypeptide(L)'
;DTQGIETVEGETFRWVGSYEGSMGQATTHETHLNVFEHFEPKVPEHGRNPTVTFCANLHPAIQLSVLDQSKPIRFSILDSMNLWIDIAHDTLLEAMKRVDIVVINDGEASMLAGQENVVAAAKAVQMMASIPTLIVKRGEHGVIALHGNEMIAMPSYPCPEVIDPTGCGDTFAGALAACLASGKGEMTVEELRKALTHATVTASFTLEDFGTTILEKVSQEVYQQRYNSYCVISGISVESS
;
A
#
# COMPACT_ATOMS: atom_id res chain seq x y z
N ASP A 1 -3.72 11.51 -16.06
CA ASP A 1 -5.06 12.09 -16.17
C ASP A 1 -5.53 12.61 -14.82
N THR A 2 -5.98 13.85 -14.75
CA THR A 2 -6.37 14.55 -13.52
C THR A 2 -7.86 14.94 -13.51
N GLN A 3 -8.67 14.41 -14.42
CA GLN A 3 -10.09 14.78 -14.56
C GLN A 3 -10.94 14.38 -13.34
N GLY A 4 -10.46 13.43 -12.52
CA GLY A 4 -11.11 13.04 -11.28
C GLY A 4 -10.72 13.89 -10.05
N ILE A 5 -9.79 14.85 -10.20
CA ILE A 5 -9.38 15.71 -9.08
C ILE A 5 -10.39 16.85 -8.96
N GLU A 6 -11.00 16.95 -7.78
CA GLU A 6 -11.91 18.03 -7.43
C GLU A 6 -11.15 19.10 -6.62
N THR A 7 -11.35 20.37 -6.98
CA THR A 7 -10.84 21.52 -6.22
C THR A 7 -12.00 22.25 -5.56
N VAL A 8 -11.93 22.41 -4.24
CA VAL A 8 -12.95 23.10 -3.44
C VAL A 8 -12.32 24.23 -2.62
N GLU A 9 -13.11 25.24 -2.24
CA GLU A 9 -12.66 26.32 -1.35
C GLU A 9 -12.46 25.79 0.08
N GLY A 10 -11.35 26.16 0.73
CA GLY A 10 -11.02 25.83 2.11
C GLY A 10 -9.60 25.34 2.28
N GLU A 11 -9.28 24.90 3.49
CA GLU A 11 -7.97 24.34 3.82
C GLU A 11 -7.90 22.85 3.40
N THR A 12 -6.74 22.43 2.90
CA THR A 12 -6.49 21.03 2.55
C THR A 12 -6.28 20.16 3.80
N PHE A 13 -6.37 18.86 3.65
CA PHE A 13 -6.00 17.89 4.70
C PHE A 13 -4.61 18.20 5.26
N ARG A 14 -4.48 18.11 6.59
CA ARG A 14 -3.20 18.29 7.28
C ARG A 14 -3.02 17.19 8.32
N TRP A 15 -1.87 16.53 8.26
CA TRP A 15 -1.43 15.58 9.27
C TRP A 15 -0.08 16.04 9.85
N VAL A 16 0.09 15.90 11.16
CA VAL A 16 1.35 16.20 11.86
C VAL A 16 1.72 14.97 12.69
N GLY A 17 2.93 14.51 12.49
CA GLY A 17 3.47 13.37 13.23
C GLY A 17 4.98 13.47 13.40
N SER A 18 5.51 12.60 14.25
CA SER A 18 6.96 12.41 14.44
C SER A 18 7.32 10.93 14.32
N TYR A 19 8.57 10.70 13.93
CA TYR A 19 9.17 9.39 13.90
C TYR A 19 10.33 9.37 14.89
N GLU A 20 10.46 8.28 15.65
CA GLU A 20 11.50 8.10 16.64
C GLU A 20 12.15 6.70 16.52
N GLY A 21 13.37 6.56 17.01
CA GLY A 21 14.08 5.28 17.03
C GLY A 21 14.37 4.75 15.64
N SER A 22 13.81 3.57 15.30
CA SER A 22 13.99 2.93 13.99
C SER A 22 13.22 3.59 12.84
N MET A 23 12.51 4.68 13.10
CA MET A 23 11.67 5.38 12.12
C MET A 23 10.54 4.52 11.50
N GLY A 24 10.25 3.35 12.06
CA GLY A 24 9.31 2.38 11.50
C GLY A 24 7.84 2.70 11.75
N GLN A 25 7.53 3.53 12.75
CA GLN A 25 6.17 3.92 13.11
C GLN A 25 6.08 5.41 13.42
N ALA A 26 5.03 6.05 12.89
CA ALA A 26 4.73 7.44 13.20
C ALA A 26 3.93 7.57 14.50
N THR A 27 4.25 8.59 15.30
CA THR A 27 3.36 9.09 16.35
C THR A 27 2.57 10.26 15.78
N THR A 28 1.25 10.08 15.65
CA THR A 28 0.35 11.15 15.18
C THR A 28 0.13 12.18 16.30
N HIS A 29 0.35 13.44 16.02
CA HIS A 29 0.10 14.56 16.93
C HIS A 29 -1.20 15.29 16.60
N GLU A 30 -1.43 15.56 15.30
CA GLU A 30 -2.61 16.28 14.82
C GLU A 30 -3.11 15.67 13.51
N THR A 31 -4.44 15.67 13.33
CA THR A 31 -5.09 15.33 12.07
C THR A 31 -6.24 16.31 11.84
N HIS A 32 -6.14 17.11 10.78
CA HIS A 32 -7.16 18.04 10.35
C HIS A 32 -7.71 17.59 9.00
N LEU A 33 -8.95 17.12 8.98
CA LEU A 33 -9.58 16.65 7.74
C LEU A 33 -9.89 17.83 6.80
N ASN A 34 -10.30 18.97 7.36
CA ASN A 34 -10.62 20.19 6.60
C ASN A 34 -11.65 19.89 5.49
N VAL A 35 -11.44 20.39 4.27
CA VAL A 35 -12.35 20.11 3.13
C VAL A 35 -12.53 18.63 2.82
N PHE A 36 -11.61 17.80 3.27
CA PHE A 36 -11.62 16.37 3.05
C PHE A 36 -12.69 15.63 3.88
N GLU A 37 -13.16 16.24 4.99
CA GLU A 37 -14.23 15.68 5.84
C GLU A 37 -15.53 15.45 5.06
N HIS A 38 -15.78 16.25 4.03
CA HIS A 38 -16.99 16.20 3.22
C HIS A 38 -16.74 15.68 1.80
N PHE A 39 -15.58 15.06 1.59
CA PHE A 39 -15.22 14.55 0.27
C PHE A 39 -16.09 13.38 -0.15
N GLU A 40 -16.76 13.53 -1.28
CA GLU A 40 -17.53 12.48 -1.93
C GLU A 40 -16.92 12.17 -3.31
N PRO A 41 -16.20 11.05 -3.47
CA PRO A 41 -15.51 10.74 -4.71
C PRO A 41 -16.49 10.55 -5.87
N LYS A 42 -16.17 11.17 -7.01
CA LYS A 42 -16.88 11.02 -8.27
C LYS A 42 -15.93 10.42 -9.30
N VAL A 43 -16.00 9.11 -9.50
CA VAL A 43 -15.17 8.43 -10.47
C VAL A 43 -15.63 8.84 -11.88
N PRO A 44 -14.77 9.48 -12.68
CA PRO A 44 -15.13 9.90 -14.05
C PRO A 44 -15.39 8.68 -14.93
N GLU A 45 -16.19 8.84 -15.99
CA GLU A 45 -16.63 7.73 -16.83
C GLU A 45 -15.49 6.86 -17.37
N HIS A 46 -14.40 7.49 -17.82
CA HIS A 46 -13.21 6.79 -18.30
C HIS A 46 -12.42 6.04 -17.20
N GLY A 47 -12.62 6.41 -15.92
CA GLY A 47 -12.02 5.76 -14.75
C GLY A 47 -12.85 4.62 -14.16
N ARG A 48 -14.05 4.32 -14.72
CA ARG A 48 -14.95 3.32 -14.13
C ARG A 48 -14.54 1.87 -14.39
N ASN A 49 -13.74 1.62 -15.43
CA ASN A 49 -13.25 0.27 -15.77
C ASN A 49 -11.72 0.30 -15.92
N PRO A 50 -10.97 0.61 -14.86
CA PRO A 50 -9.51 0.63 -14.91
C PRO A 50 -8.97 -0.80 -14.89
N THR A 51 -7.69 -0.98 -15.20
CA THR A 51 -7.04 -2.29 -15.03
C THR A 51 -6.95 -2.66 -13.54
N VAL A 52 -6.59 -1.69 -12.71
CA VAL A 52 -6.53 -1.82 -11.24
C VAL A 52 -7.21 -0.61 -10.61
N THR A 53 -8.04 -0.83 -9.58
CA THR A 53 -8.52 0.23 -8.68
C THR A 53 -7.71 0.17 -7.40
N PHE A 54 -7.04 1.27 -7.03
CA PHE A 54 -6.36 1.37 -5.74
C PHE A 54 -7.08 2.40 -4.85
N CYS A 55 -7.71 1.89 -3.80
CA CYS A 55 -8.30 2.68 -2.72
C CYS A 55 -7.23 2.91 -1.65
N ALA A 56 -6.47 4.00 -1.78
CA ALA A 56 -5.47 4.39 -0.81
C ALA A 56 -6.12 4.73 0.55
N ASN A 57 -5.29 5.04 1.56
CA ASN A 57 -5.73 5.30 2.92
C ASN A 57 -6.75 6.46 2.98
N LEU A 58 -8.00 6.12 3.25
CA LEU A 58 -9.13 7.02 3.41
C LEU A 58 -10.18 6.38 4.32
N HIS A 59 -11.20 7.18 4.74
CA HIS A 59 -12.33 6.63 5.50
C HIS A 59 -12.98 5.46 4.71
N PRO A 60 -13.20 4.29 5.31
CA PRO A 60 -13.66 3.10 4.59
C PRO A 60 -14.99 3.28 3.83
N ALA A 61 -15.89 4.13 4.30
CA ALA A 61 -17.12 4.46 3.58
C ALA A 61 -16.84 5.15 2.22
N ILE A 62 -15.77 5.96 2.14
CA ILE A 62 -15.35 6.60 0.89
C ILE A 62 -14.73 5.55 -0.04
N GLN A 63 -13.92 4.63 0.49
CA GLN A 63 -13.38 3.51 -0.28
C GLN A 63 -14.50 2.62 -0.85
N LEU A 64 -15.54 2.32 -0.07
CA LEU A 64 -16.73 1.60 -0.53
C LEU A 64 -17.44 2.36 -1.65
N SER A 65 -17.60 3.68 -1.53
CA SER A 65 -18.20 4.52 -2.58
C SER A 65 -17.41 4.47 -3.89
N VAL A 66 -16.08 4.44 -3.83
CA VAL A 66 -15.23 4.25 -5.03
C VAL A 66 -15.44 2.86 -5.63
N LEU A 67 -15.47 1.82 -4.80
CA LEU A 67 -15.68 0.43 -5.25
C LEU A 67 -17.07 0.22 -5.89
N ASP A 68 -18.07 1.02 -5.47
CA ASP A 68 -19.41 1.00 -6.11
C ASP A 68 -19.39 1.64 -7.50
N GLN A 69 -18.51 2.60 -7.74
CA GLN A 69 -18.39 3.35 -8.99
C GLN A 69 -17.35 2.76 -9.96
N SER A 70 -16.41 1.94 -9.46
CA SER A 70 -15.28 1.40 -10.24
C SER A 70 -15.35 -0.12 -10.32
N LYS A 71 -15.19 -0.66 -11.53
CA LYS A 71 -15.13 -2.11 -11.78
C LYS A 71 -13.80 -2.44 -12.45
N PRO A 72 -12.76 -2.71 -11.69
CA PRO A 72 -11.45 -3.00 -12.25
C PRO A 72 -11.48 -4.29 -13.09
N ILE A 73 -10.67 -4.29 -14.17
CA ILE A 73 -10.57 -5.44 -15.08
C ILE A 73 -9.78 -6.59 -14.42
N ARG A 74 -8.80 -6.24 -13.56
CA ARG A 74 -7.95 -7.23 -12.89
C ARG A 74 -8.15 -7.24 -11.38
N PHE A 75 -7.78 -6.16 -10.69
CA PHE A 75 -7.72 -6.15 -9.23
C PHE A 75 -8.20 -4.85 -8.62
N SER A 76 -8.81 -4.99 -7.46
CA SER A 76 -9.04 -3.93 -6.50
C SER A 76 -8.06 -4.07 -5.33
N ILE A 77 -7.45 -2.96 -4.92
CA ILE A 77 -6.46 -2.89 -3.84
C ILE A 77 -6.95 -1.88 -2.81
N LEU A 78 -6.78 -2.20 -1.53
CA LEU A 78 -7.13 -1.32 -0.41
C LEU A 78 -5.92 -1.18 0.53
N ASP A 79 -5.61 0.04 0.92
CA ASP A 79 -4.73 0.39 2.04
C ASP A 79 -5.55 1.01 3.18
N SER A 80 -5.03 0.99 4.40
CA SER A 80 -5.71 1.50 5.57
C SER A 80 -4.72 2.14 6.55
N MET A 81 -5.22 2.59 7.70
CA MET A 81 -4.42 3.03 8.84
C MET A 81 -5.13 2.70 10.15
N ASN A 82 -4.36 2.73 11.25
CA ASN A 82 -4.85 2.44 12.60
C ASN A 82 -6.08 3.27 13.00
N LEU A 83 -6.18 4.54 12.58
CA LEU A 83 -7.34 5.38 12.89
C LEU A 83 -8.67 4.70 12.48
N TRP A 84 -8.73 4.14 11.29
CA TRP A 84 -9.96 3.51 10.79
C TRP A 84 -10.26 2.18 11.47
N ILE A 85 -9.23 1.49 11.96
CA ILE A 85 -9.40 0.30 12.81
C ILE A 85 -10.10 0.67 14.12
N ASP A 86 -9.73 1.84 14.69
CA ASP A 86 -10.30 2.29 15.96
C ASP A 86 -11.73 2.84 15.82
N ILE A 87 -11.99 3.68 14.79
CA ILE A 87 -13.24 4.46 14.73
C ILE A 87 -14.25 3.97 13.68
N ALA A 88 -13.85 3.10 12.76
CA ALA A 88 -14.68 2.62 11.63
C ALA A 88 -14.48 1.13 11.34
N HIS A 89 -14.19 0.32 12.35
CA HIS A 89 -13.80 -1.09 12.27
C HIS A 89 -14.72 -1.93 11.36
N ASP A 90 -16.04 -1.90 11.60
CA ASP A 90 -16.98 -2.72 10.84
C ASP A 90 -17.06 -2.33 9.37
N THR A 91 -17.03 -1.01 9.10
CA THR A 91 -17.01 -0.48 7.72
C THR A 91 -15.69 -0.83 7.03
N LEU A 92 -14.57 -0.83 7.75
CA LEU A 92 -13.27 -1.25 7.22
C LEU A 92 -13.29 -2.73 6.85
N LEU A 93 -13.81 -3.60 7.72
CA LEU A 93 -13.96 -5.03 7.40
C LEU A 93 -14.86 -5.26 6.19
N GLU A 94 -15.93 -4.46 6.04
CA GLU A 94 -16.79 -4.52 4.85
C GLU A 94 -16.01 -4.13 3.58
N ALA A 95 -15.22 -3.06 3.63
CA ALA A 95 -14.38 -2.64 2.51
C ALA A 95 -13.31 -3.69 2.15
N MET A 96 -12.66 -4.28 3.16
CA MET A 96 -11.67 -5.36 2.97
C MET A 96 -12.26 -6.60 2.30
N LYS A 97 -13.52 -6.96 2.60
CA LYS A 97 -14.23 -8.09 1.96
C LYS A 97 -14.52 -7.88 0.48
N ARG A 98 -14.46 -6.63 0.01
CA ARG A 98 -14.84 -6.26 -1.36
C ARG A 98 -13.66 -6.12 -2.31
N VAL A 99 -12.44 -6.28 -1.81
CA VAL A 99 -11.23 -6.10 -2.62
C VAL A 99 -10.46 -7.40 -2.78
N ASP A 100 -9.64 -7.49 -3.83
CA ASP A 100 -8.82 -8.65 -4.13
C ASP A 100 -7.53 -8.64 -3.29
N ILE A 101 -7.02 -7.44 -2.97
CA ILE A 101 -5.75 -7.25 -2.29
C ILE A 101 -5.91 -6.22 -1.18
N VAL A 102 -5.47 -6.57 0.02
CA VAL A 102 -5.35 -5.64 1.15
C VAL A 102 -3.88 -5.45 1.48
N VAL A 103 -3.45 -4.20 1.65
CA VAL A 103 -2.08 -3.82 2.02
C VAL A 103 -2.14 -3.07 3.34
N ILE A 104 -1.60 -3.64 4.41
CA ILE A 104 -1.55 -3.05 5.75
C ILE A 104 -0.16 -3.18 6.34
N ASN A 105 0.12 -2.51 7.45
CA ASN A 105 1.35 -2.73 8.20
C ASN A 105 1.14 -3.78 9.34
N ASP A 106 2.23 -4.20 9.97
CA ASP A 106 2.20 -5.21 11.03
C ASP A 106 1.49 -4.73 12.30
N GLY A 107 1.57 -3.44 12.63
CA GLY A 107 0.81 -2.83 13.72
C GLY A 107 -0.70 -2.88 13.46
N GLU A 108 -1.13 -2.54 12.26
CA GLU A 108 -2.54 -2.63 11.83
C GLU A 108 -3.04 -4.08 11.84
N ALA A 109 -2.22 -5.02 11.34
CA ALA A 109 -2.55 -6.44 11.39
C ALA A 109 -2.71 -6.94 12.84
N SER A 110 -1.82 -6.50 13.74
CA SER A 110 -1.87 -6.81 15.17
C SER A 110 -3.13 -6.26 15.83
N MET A 111 -3.50 -4.99 15.53
CA MET A 111 -4.70 -4.35 16.06
C MET A 111 -5.98 -5.07 15.60
N LEU A 112 -6.10 -5.35 14.28
CA LEU A 112 -7.26 -6.05 13.72
C LEU A 112 -7.44 -7.45 14.30
N ALA A 113 -6.34 -8.19 14.48
CA ALA A 113 -6.37 -9.58 14.93
C ALA A 113 -6.34 -9.75 16.46
N GLY A 114 -5.94 -8.72 17.21
CA GLY A 114 -5.64 -8.83 18.63
C GLY A 114 -4.48 -9.78 18.93
N GLN A 115 -3.48 -9.88 18.05
CA GLN A 115 -2.36 -10.81 18.15
C GLN A 115 -1.03 -10.11 17.87
N GLU A 116 0.00 -10.39 18.67
CA GLU A 116 1.34 -9.80 18.52
C GLU A 116 2.19 -10.49 17.43
N ASN A 117 2.01 -11.82 17.25
CA ASN A 117 2.74 -12.55 16.23
C ASN A 117 2.22 -12.19 14.84
N VAL A 118 3.06 -11.55 14.02
CA VAL A 118 2.67 -11.02 12.71
C VAL A 118 2.11 -12.07 11.74
N VAL A 119 2.62 -13.31 11.78
CA VAL A 119 2.13 -14.39 10.91
C VAL A 119 0.76 -14.87 11.37
N ALA A 120 0.55 -14.99 12.68
CA ALA A 120 -0.73 -15.35 13.25
C ALA A 120 -1.76 -14.21 13.00
N ALA A 121 -1.37 -12.96 13.21
CA ALA A 121 -2.19 -11.79 12.93
C ALA A 121 -2.60 -11.74 11.45
N ALA A 122 -1.65 -11.87 10.52
CA ALA A 122 -1.93 -11.88 9.09
C ALA A 122 -2.93 -12.98 8.69
N LYS A 123 -2.75 -14.20 9.18
CA LYS A 123 -3.71 -15.31 8.91
C LYS A 123 -5.09 -15.03 9.49
N ALA A 124 -5.16 -14.47 10.70
CA ALA A 124 -6.43 -14.12 11.32
C ALA A 124 -7.16 -13.03 10.53
N VAL A 125 -6.47 -11.96 10.12
CA VAL A 125 -7.05 -10.88 9.29
C VAL A 125 -7.52 -11.43 7.94
N GLN A 126 -6.68 -12.23 7.25
CA GLN A 126 -7.06 -12.85 5.97
C GLN A 126 -8.35 -13.66 6.09
N MET A 127 -8.48 -14.47 7.16
CA MET A 127 -9.68 -15.28 7.40
C MET A 127 -10.89 -14.42 7.79
N MET A 128 -10.71 -13.41 8.63
CA MET A 128 -11.78 -12.54 9.16
C MET A 128 -12.53 -11.82 8.04
N ALA A 129 -11.82 -11.35 7.03
CA ALA A 129 -12.39 -10.64 5.90
C ALA A 129 -12.39 -11.46 4.60
N SER A 130 -12.01 -12.75 4.64
CA SER A 130 -11.92 -13.63 3.46
C SER A 130 -11.12 -13.01 2.30
N ILE A 131 -9.99 -12.37 2.65
CA ILE A 131 -9.16 -11.61 1.71
C ILE A 131 -8.40 -12.58 0.80
N PRO A 132 -8.52 -12.50 -0.54
CA PRO A 132 -7.76 -13.36 -1.45
C PRO A 132 -6.24 -13.17 -1.32
N THR A 133 -5.78 -11.91 -1.21
CA THR A 133 -4.38 -11.57 -1.04
C THR A 133 -4.20 -10.52 0.05
N LEU A 134 -3.53 -10.87 1.13
CA LEU A 134 -3.16 -9.94 2.20
C LEU A 134 -1.65 -9.69 2.17
N ILE A 135 -1.26 -8.42 2.14
CA ILE A 135 0.14 -7.97 2.18
C ILE A 135 0.36 -7.20 3.48
N VAL A 136 1.32 -7.64 4.29
CA VAL A 136 1.67 -7.02 5.57
C VAL A 136 3.08 -6.43 5.46
N LYS A 137 3.14 -5.10 5.40
CA LYS A 137 4.39 -4.29 5.44
C LYS A 137 4.97 -4.33 6.86
N ARG A 138 6.29 -4.49 6.99
CA ARG A 138 6.97 -4.65 8.28
C ARG A 138 8.17 -3.72 8.42
N GLY A 139 8.13 -2.58 7.78
CA GLY A 139 9.21 -1.60 7.79
C GLY A 139 10.58 -2.22 7.44
N GLU A 140 11.55 -2.07 8.30
CA GLU A 140 12.91 -2.63 8.13
C GLU A 140 12.95 -4.16 8.04
N HIS A 141 11.91 -4.86 8.47
CA HIS A 141 11.79 -6.32 8.42
C HIS A 141 11.17 -6.84 7.11
N GLY A 142 10.89 -5.96 6.15
CA GLY A 142 10.39 -6.32 4.83
C GLY A 142 8.88 -6.54 4.76
N VAL A 143 8.43 -7.57 4.05
CA VAL A 143 7.01 -7.80 3.77
C VAL A 143 6.67 -9.29 3.86
N ILE A 144 5.45 -9.57 4.34
CA ILE A 144 4.81 -10.89 4.25
C ILE A 144 3.57 -10.73 3.39
N ALA A 145 3.37 -11.62 2.41
CA ALA A 145 2.15 -11.70 1.64
C ALA A 145 1.54 -13.09 1.75
N LEU A 146 0.24 -13.14 1.97
CA LEU A 146 -0.58 -14.34 1.93
C LEU A 146 -1.43 -14.28 0.66
N HIS A 147 -1.30 -15.26 -0.22
CA HIS A 147 -2.09 -15.39 -1.44
C HIS A 147 -2.70 -16.79 -1.50
N GLY A 148 -4.01 -16.87 -1.27
CA GLY A 148 -4.64 -18.16 -1.01
C GLY A 148 -3.98 -18.88 0.16
N ASN A 149 -3.42 -20.06 -0.08
CA ASN A 149 -2.68 -20.85 0.91
C ASN A 149 -1.16 -20.61 0.88
N GLU A 150 -0.67 -19.84 -0.07
CA GLU A 150 0.76 -19.55 -0.24
C GLU A 150 1.19 -18.38 0.63
N MET A 151 2.44 -18.46 1.10
CA MET A 151 3.07 -17.36 1.85
C MET A 151 4.37 -16.94 1.17
N ILE A 152 4.51 -15.66 0.95
CA ILE A 152 5.73 -15.02 0.48
C ILE A 152 6.29 -14.18 1.63
N ALA A 153 7.57 -14.32 1.92
CA ALA A 153 8.29 -13.44 2.84
C ALA A 153 9.52 -12.89 2.13
N MET A 154 9.67 -11.57 2.15
CA MET A 154 10.78 -10.89 1.47
C MET A 154 11.39 -9.84 2.41
N PRO A 155 12.74 -9.64 2.39
CA PRO A 155 13.39 -8.61 3.18
C PRO A 155 13.03 -7.21 2.68
N SER A 156 13.32 -6.18 3.48
CA SER A 156 13.39 -4.80 3.01
C SER A 156 14.64 -4.59 2.15
N TYR A 157 14.68 -3.49 1.39
CA TYR A 157 15.95 -3.00 0.85
C TYR A 157 16.78 -2.38 1.99
N PRO A 158 18.07 -2.74 2.15
CA PRO A 158 18.89 -2.20 3.23
C PRO A 158 19.26 -0.74 2.96
N CYS A 159 18.59 0.18 3.64
CA CYS A 159 18.88 1.60 3.60
C CYS A 159 19.75 1.96 4.80
N PRO A 160 20.99 2.48 4.61
CA PRO A 160 21.88 2.81 5.72
C PRO A 160 21.41 4.05 6.50
N GLU A 161 20.62 4.91 5.88
CA GLU A 161 20.11 6.15 6.45
C GLU A 161 18.67 6.36 5.97
N VAL A 162 17.79 6.73 6.89
CA VAL A 162 16.39 7.08 6.63
C VAL A 162 16.19 8.54 6.99
N ILE A 163 15.86 9.36 5.98
CA ILE A 163 15.61 10.79 6.17
C ILE A 163 14.15 11.03 6.54
N ASP A 164 13.23 10.51 5.73
CA ASP A 164 11.78 10.61 5.99
C ASP A 164 11.03 9.37 5.49
N PRO A 165 10.40 8.56 6.36
CA PRO A 165 9.63 7.40 5.94
C PRO A 165 8.20 7.74 5.52
N THR A 166 7.79 9.01 5.59
CA THR A 166 6.44 9.43 5.19
C THR A 166 6.19 9.15 3.71
N GLY A 167 5.08 8.51 3.41
CA GLY A 167 4.73 8.12 2.04
C GLY A 167 5.42 6.84 1.52
N CYS A 168 6.29 6.20 2.33
CA CYS A 168 6.91 4.93 1.94
C CYS A 168 5.86 3.84 1.70
N GLY A 169 4.82 3.79 2.55
CA GLY A 169 3.67 2.88 2.39
C GLY A 169 2.87 3.14 1.12
N ASP A 170 2.59 4.41 0.83
CA ASP A 170 1.86 4.83 -0.37
C ASP A 170 2.66 4.52 -1.64
N THR A 171 3.98 4.78 -1.62
CA THR A 171 4.90 4.45 -2.71
C THR A 171 4.96 2.94 -2.94
N PHE A 172 5.03 2.14 -1.87
CA PHE A 172 4.99 0.67 -1.97
C PHE A 172 3.70 0.20 -2.65
N ALA A 173 2.55 0.65 -2.16
CA ALA A 173 1.25 0.23 -2.68
C ALA A 173 1.00 0.74 -4.12
N GLY A 174 1.44 1.96 -4.43
CA GLY A 174 1.38 2.52 -5.79
C GLY A 174 2.24 1.74 -6.80
N ALA A 175 3.48 1.39 -6.44
CA ALA A 175 4.36 0.59 -7.28
C ALA A 175 3.86 -0.86 -7.46
N LEU A 176 3.29 -1.46 -6.40
CA LEU A 176 2.60 -2.75 -6.47
C LEU A 176 1.45 -2.69 -7.48
N ALA A 177 0.57 -1.70 -7.34
CA ALA A 177 -0.58 -1.52 -8.23
C ALA A 177 -0.15 -1.32 -9.69
N ALA A 178 0.87 -0.51 -9.94
CA ALA A 178 1.40 -0.26 -11.28
C ALA A 178 1.98 -1.52 -11.92
N CYS A 179 2.74 -2.32 -11.17
CA CYS A 179 3.28 -3.59 -11.64
C CYS A 179 2.15 -4.57 -11.98
N LEU A 180 1.18 -4.75 -11.08
CA LEU A 180 0.03 -5.63 -11.32
C LEU A 180 -0.85 -5.16 -12.48
N ALA A 181 -0.96 -3.85 -12.73
CA ALA A 181 -1.70 -3.31 -13.85
C ALA A 181 -1.07 -3.65 -15.22
N SER A 182 0.22 -3.97 -15.27
CA SER A 182 0.92 -4.36 -16.50
C SER A 182 0.72 -5.84 -16.87
N GLY A 183 0.28 -6.66 -15.93
CA GLY A 183 0.05 -8.09 -16.12
C GLY A 183 -1.28 -8.43 -16.81
N LYS A 184 -1.54 -9.71 -16.97
CA LYS A 184 -2.79 -10.23 -17.62
C LYS A 184 -3.30 -11.47 -16.88
N GLY A 185 -4.63 -11.62 -16.88
CA GLY A 185 -5.28 -12.79 -16.28
C GLY A 185 -5.24 -12.80 -14.75
N GLU A 186 -5.30 -14.00 -14.16
CA GLU A 186 -5.21 -14.21 -12.72
C GLU A 186 -3.79 -13.98 -12.20
N MET A 187 -3.67 -13.57 -10.95
CA MET A 187 -2.37 -13.35 -10.31
C MET A 187 -1.72 -14.69 -9.97
N THR A 188 -0.46 -14.86 -10.38
CA THR A 188 0.38 -15.97 -9.94
C THR A 188 1.27 -15.55 -8.78
N VAL A 189 1.81 -16.56 -8.07
CA VAL A 189 2.78 -16.31 -6.98
C VAL A 189 4.03 -15.59 -7.50
N GLU A 190 4.49 -15.92 -8.71
CA GLU A 190 5.62 -15.27 -9.38
C GLU A 190 5.32 -13.81 -9.72
N GLU A 191 4.14 -13.53 -10.27
CA GLU A 191 3.71 -12.15 -10.54
C GLU A 191 3.61 -11.33 -9.26
N LEU A 192 3.03 -11.89 -8.20
CA LEU A 192 2.97 -11.24 -6.90
C LEU A 192 4.37 -10.98 -6.34
N ARG A 193 5.28 -11.95 -6.41
CA ARG A 193 6.67 -11.77 -5.96
C ARG A 193 7.38 -10.66 -6.75
N LYS A 194 7.20 -10.61 -8.07
CA LYS A 194 7.72 -9.55 -8.93
C LYS A 194 7.15 -8.18 -8.52
N ALA A 195 5.85 -8.09 -8.32
CA ALA A 195 5.19 -6.85 -7.89
C ALA A 195 5.69 -6.38 -6.51
N LEU A 196 5.88 -7.29 -5.55
CA LEU A 196 6.47 -7.01 -4.25
C LEU A 196 7.93 -6.54 -4.35
N THR A 197 8.71 -7.12 -5.29
CA THR A 197 10.07 -6.67 -5.59
C THR A 197 10.10 -5.23 -6.07
N HIS A 198 9.28 -4.88 -7.07
CA HIS A 198 9.15 -3.51 -7.55
C HIS A 198 8.67 -2.57 -6.46
N ALA A 199 7.68 -2.97 -5.67
CA ALA A 199 7.15 -2.19 -4.56
C ALA A 199 8.22 -1.87 -3.52
N THR A 200 9.00 -2.88 -3.09
CA THR A 200 10.08 -2.72 -2.10
C THR A 200 11.20 -1.81 -2.62
N VAL A 201 11.63 -2.02 -3.87
CA VAL A 201 12.69 -1.21 -4.47
C VAL A 201 12.23 0.24 -4.65
N THR A 202 11.02 0.47 -5.15
CA THR A 202 10.51 1.84 -5.35
C THR A 202 10.35 2.56 -4.01
N ALA A 203 9.75 1.91 -3.02
CA ALA A 203 9.58 2.47 -1.68
C ALA A 203 10.91 2.84 -0.99
N SER A 204 11.99 2.11 -1.28
CA SER A 204 13.30 2.42 -0.71
C SER A 204 13.86 3.79 -1.13
N PHE A 205 13.47 4.31 -2.29
CA PHE A 205 13.87 5.64 -2.72
C PHE A 205 13.16 6.76 -1.95
N THR A 206 11.93 6.53 -1.48
CA THR A 206 11.19 7.52 -0.68
C THR A 206 11.90 7.84 0.62
N LEU A 207 12.65 6.88 1.20
CA LEU A 207 13.35 7.03 2.47
C LEU A 207 14.53 8.01 2.43
N GLU A 208 15.01 8.39 1.23
CA GLU A 208 16.27 9.13 1.04
C GLU A 208 16.10 10.66 1.03
N ASP A 209 14.86 11.20 1.02
CA ASP A 209 14.57 12.63 1.07
C ASP A 209 13.09 12.83 1.47
N PHE A 210 12.69 14.10 1.64
CA PHE A 210 11.31 14.46 1.94
C PHE A 210 10.40 14.34 0.72
N GLY A 211 9.19 13.77 0.94
CA GLY A 211 8.13 13.69 -0.06
C GLY A 211 8.54 12.88 -1.30
N THR A 212 8.22 13.40 -2.50
CA THR A 212 8.50 12.76 -3.79
C THR A 212 9.83 13.18 -4.42
N THR A 213 10.65 13.93 -3.70
CA THR A 213 11.87 14.59 -4.24
C THR A 213 12.82 13.65 -4.97
N ILE A 214 13.08 12.47 -4.41
CA ILE A 214 13.95 11.48 -5.05
C ILE A 214 13.20 10.74 -6.16
N LEU A 215 11.96 10.34 -5.93
CA LEU A 215 11.16 9.60 -6.91
C LEU A 215 11.05 10.35 -8.25
N GLU A 216 10.95 11.68 -8.21
CA GLU A 216 10.91 12.53 -9.42
C GLU A 216 12.23 12.56 -10.19
N LYS A 217 13.36 12.24 -9.53
CA LYS A 217 14.71 12.33 -10.07
C LYS A 217 15.35 10.99 -10.40
N VAL A 218 14.78 9.88 -9.92
CA VAL A 218 15.33 8.54 -10.17
C VAL A 218 15.33 8.24 -11.67
N SER A 219 16.52 8.04 -12.23
CA SER A 219 16.66 7.56 -13.60
C SER A 219 16.37 6.06 -13.69
N GLN A 220 16.00 5.60 -14.89
CA GLN A 220 15.79 4.18 -15.14
C GLN A 220 17.05 3.35 -14.83
N GLU A 221 18.23 3.89 -15.09
CA GLU A 221 19.50 3.22 -14.80
C GLU A 221 19.71 3.02 -13.29
N VAL A 222 19.52 4.08 -12.48
CA VAL A 222 19.64 4.02 -11.00
C VAL A 222 18.61 3.06 -10.43
N TYR A 223 17.37 3.11 -10.93
CA TYR A 223 16.34 2.17 -10.55
C TYR A 223 16.74 0.72 -10.84
N GLN A 224 17.21 0.44 -12.07
CA GLN A 224 17.58 -0.92 -12.46
C GLN A 224 18.79 -1.46 -11.66
N GLN A 225 19.75 -0.60 -11.34
CA GLN A 225 20.88 -0.98 -10.48
C GLN A 225 20.39 -1.41 -9.08
N ARG A 226 19.46 -0.63 -8.49
CA ARG A 226 18.88 -0.97 -7.17
C ARG A 226 18.04 -2.23 -7.24
N TYR A 227 17.24 -2.39 -8.28
CA TYR A 227 16.44 -3.59 -8.52
C TYR A 227 17.33 -4.84 -8.60
N ASN A 228 18.39 -4.81 -9.40
CA ASN A 228 19.32 -5.92 -9.54
C ASN A 228 20.03 -6.23 -8.21
N SER A 229 20.47 -5.19 -7.49
CA SER A 229 21.06 -5.34 -6.15
C SER A 229 20.10 -6.02 -5.19
N TYR A 230 18.83 -5.60 -5.17
CA TYR A 230 17.81 -6.20 -4.31
C TYR A 230 17.53 -7.67 -4.68
N CYS A 231 17.49 -8.00 -5.96
CA CYS A 231 17.35 -9.40 -6.40
C CYS A 231 18.48 -10.28 -5.87
N VAL A 232 19.73 -9.79 -5.93
CA VAL A 232 20.89 -10.51 -5.36
C VAL A 232 20.74 -10.69 -3.85
N ILE A 233 20.40 -9.61 -3.12
CA ILE A 233 20.25 -9.63 -1.65
C ILE A 233 19.14 -10.60 -1.23
N SER A 234 18.01 -10.60 -1.94
CA SER A 234 16.83 -11.41 -1.62
C SER A 234 16.87 -12.83 -2.18
N GLY A 235 17.87 -13.18 -2.99
CA GLY A 235 17.97 -14.47 -3.67
C GLY A 235 16.91 -14.67 -4.75
N ILE A 236 16.33 -13.60 -5.29
CA ILE A 236 15.36 -13.63 -6.38
C ILE A 236 16.11 -13.67 -7.70
N SER A 237 15.71 -14.58 -8.61
CA SER A 237 16.30 -14.66 -9.95
C SER A 237 15.97 -13.37 -10.73
N VAL A 238 16.99 -12.75 -11.31
CA VAL A 238 16.80 -11.63 -12.24
C VAL A 238 16.25 -12.21 -13.55
N GLU A 239 15.07 -11.77 -13.98
CA GLU A 239 14.57 -12.12 -15.31
C GLU A 239 15.55 -11.60 -16.37
N SER A 240 16.04 -12.49 -17.21
CA SER A 240 16.82 -12.10 -18.40
C SER A 240 15.88 -11.34 -19.34
N SER A 241 16.22 -10.08 -19.62
CA SER A 241 15.51 -9.16 -20.52
C SER A 241 15.45 -9.73 -21.93
#